data_4c4e747f3bdda3f14d167c1bb676f7e3
#
_entry.id   4c4e747f3bdda3f14d167c1bb676f7e3
#
_cell.length_a   1.000
_cell.length_b   1.000
_cell.length_c   1.000
_cell.angle_alpha   90.00
_cell.angle_beta   90.00
_cell.angle_gamma   90.00
#
_symmetry.space_group_name_H-M   'P 1'
#
loop_
_entity.id
_entity.type
_entity.pdbx_description
1 polymer ?
#
loop_
_entity_poly.entity_id
_entity_poly.type
_entity_poly.pdbx_seq_one_letter_code
_entity_poly.pdbx_strand_id
1 'polypeptide(L)'
;MKFNIVTANPPISLDKWGAETAIADMHNRYHRGVPPKSKGDYAFISHMIETTYEDVGRVGVIMPHGALFRGSSEGKIRQQLIEENLLEAVIGLPSNLFFGTGIPASILMFNKAKGNNTDVLFIDASKGYEAGKNQNKMRVSDIEKIVDTYK
;
A
#
# COMPACT_ATOMS: atom_id res chain seq x y z
N MET A 1 10.86 1.23 17.92
CA MET A 1 9.46 1.43 18.32
C MET A 1 8.55 0.70 17.36
N LYS A 2 7.53 0.01 17.87
CA LYS A 2 6.54 -0.70 17.05
C LYS A 2 5.13 -0.25 17.38
N PHE A 3 4.21 -0.46 16.44
CA PHE A 3 2.83 0.01 16.52
C PHE A 3 1.85 -1.11 16.15
N ASN A 4 0.62 -1.00 16.64
CA ASN A 4 -0.45 -1.92 16.27
C ASN A 4 -0.97 -1.63 14.85
N ILE A 5 -1.09 -0.34 14.51
CA ILE A 5 -1.60 0.12 13.22
C ILE A 5 -0.69 1.22 12.70
N VAL A 6 -0.31 1.12 11.42
CA VAL A 6 0.45 2.14 10.72
C VAL A 6 -0.27 2.48 9.43
N THR A 7 -0.55 3.76 9.20
CA THR A 7 -1.17 4.23 7.96
C THR A 7 -0.35 5.37 7.36
N ALA A 8 -0.33 5.45 6.04
CA ALA A 8 0.36 6.53 5.34
C ALA A 8 -0.22 6.80 3.95
N ASN A 9 -0.04 8.05 3.52
CA ASN A 9 -0.18 8.47 2.14
C ASN A 9 1.19 9.01 1.70
N PRO A 10 2.14 8.11 1.38
CA PRO A 10 3.51 8.52 1.07
C PRO A 10 3.61 9.17 -0.31
N PRO A 11 4.74 9.86 -0.61
CA PRO A 11 4.96 10.38 -1.95
C PRO A 11 4.89 9.27 -3.00
N ILE A 12 4.10 9.50 -4.05
CA ILE A 12 3.92 8.51 -5.12
C ILE A 12 5.21 8.37 -5.93
N SER A 13 5.70 7.14 -6.07
CA SER A 13 6.84 6.77 -6.91
C SER A 13 8.06 7.68 -6.71
N LEU A 14 8.43 7.91 -5.46
CA LEU A 14 9.55 8.78 -5.10
C LEU A 14 10.85 8.29 -5.72
N ASP A 15 11.48 9.16 -6.52
CA ASP A 15 12.82 8.93 -7.07
C ASP A 15 13.89 9.25 -6.03
N LYS A 16 15.02 8.57 -6.12
CA LYS A 16 16.20 8.82 -5.25
C LYS A 16 15.85 8.77 -3.75
N TRP A 17 15.07 7.79 -3.37
CA TRP A 17 14.61 7.64 -1.97
C TRP A 17 15.72 7.18 -1.00
N GLY A 18 16.92 6.87 -1.49
CA GLY A 18 18.03 6.42 -0.67
C GLY A 18 18.34 4.93 -0.79
N ALA A 19 18.09 4.33 -1.96
CA ALA A 19 18.29 2.90 -2.18
C ALA A 19 19.72 2.45 -1.86
N GLU A 20 20.70 3.30 -2.08
CA GLU A 20 22.12 3.00 -1.81
C GLU A 20 22.42 2.79 -0.33
N THR A 21 21.65 3.40 0.56
CA THR A 21 21.82 3.23 2.00
C THR A 21 20.99 2.07 2.55
N ALA A 22 19.98 1.64 1.80
CA ALA A 22 19.07 0.57 2.21
C ALA A 22 19.78 -0.79 2.31
N ILE A 23 20.82 -1.01 1.53
CA ILE A 23 21.59 -2.25 1.54
C ILE A 23 22.25 -2.50 2.91
N ALA A 24 22.62 -1.42 3.60
CA ALA A 24 23.24 -1.47 4.92
C ALA A 24 22.24 -1.11 6.05
N ASP A 25 20.96 -1.30 5.83
CA ASP A 25 19.94 -0.95 6.80
C ASP A 25 20.08 -1.76 8.09
N MET A 26 20.33 -1.07 9.20
CA MET A 26 20.54 -1.68 10.51
C MET A 26 19.29 -2.39 11.06
N HIS A 27 18.11 -2.03 10.55
CA HIS A 27 16.83 -2.55 11.04
C HIS A 27 16.30 -3.70 10.17
N ASN A 28 17.08 -4.10 9.15
CA ASN A 28 16.72 -5.21 8.24
C ASN A 28 15.32 -5.05 7.62
N ARG A 29 14.90 -3.81 7.36
CA ARG A 29 13.57 -3.50 6.81
C ARG A 29 13.40 -4.01 5.38
N TYR A 30 14.50 -4.13 4.65
CA TYR A 30 14.49 -4.48 3.22
C TYR A 30 14.93 -5.92 2.95
N HIS A 31 14.71 -6.81 3.90
CA HIS A 31 15.12 -8.22 3.75
C HIS A 31 14.35 -8.96 2.65
N ARG A 32 13.19 -8.44 2.22
CA ARG A 32 12.43 -8.98 1.08
C ARG A 32 12.98 -8.52 -0.27
N GLY A 33 13.86 -7.54 -0.26
CA GLY A 33 14.48 -6.94 -1.43
C GLY A 33 14.54 -5.43 -1.32
N VAL A 34 15.55 -4.84 -1.96
CA VAL A 34 15.69 -3.39 -2.03
C VAL A 34 14.90 -2.88 -3.22
N PRO A 35 13.92 -1.99 -3.00
CA PRO A 35 13.15 -1.40 -4.11
C PRO A 35 14.03 -0.62 -5.09
N PRO A 36 13.59 -0.46 -6.34
CA PRO A 36 14.39 0.25 -7.33
C PRO A 36 14.61 1.71 -6.92
N LYS A 37 15.78 2.25 -7.26
CA LYS A 37 16.17 3.62 -6.92
C LYS A 37 15.16 4.66 -7.38
N SER A 38 14.51 4.44 -8.52
CA SER A 38 13.55 5.36 -9.12
C SER A 38 12.13 5.23 -8.59
N LYS A 39 11.85 4.26 -7.74
CA LYS A 39 10.49 3.97 -7.24
C LYS A 39 10.53 3.54 -5.78
N GLY A 40 10.30 4.49 -4.88
CA GLY A 40 10.35 4.24 -3.44
C GLY A 40 9.11 3.60 -2.83
N ASP A 41 8.10 3.25 -3.63
CA ASP A 41 6.80 2.78 -3.11
C ASP A 41 6.96 1.62 -2.13
N TYR A 42 7.68 0.57 -2.50
CA TYR A 42 7.89 -0.58 -1.62
C TYR A 42 8.89 -0.33 -0.49
N ALA A 43 9.64 0.77 -0.54
CA ALA A 43 10.46 1.18 0.60
C ALA A 43 9.57 1.64 1.75
N PHE A 44 8.53 2.41 1.46
CA PHE A 44 7.54 2.80 2.46
C PHE A 44 6.79 1.60 3.00
N ILE A 45 6.32 0.72 2.12
CA ILE A 45 5.60 -0.50 2.53
C ILE A 45 6.47 -1.36 3.44
N SER A 46 7.72 -1.62 3.06
CA SER A 46 8.64 -2.45 3.85
C SER A 46 8.89 -1.84 5.23
N HIS A 47 9.13 -0.54 5.28
CA HIS A 47 9.29 0.18 6.55
C HIS A 47 8.06 0.06 7.43
N MET A 48 6.88 0.31 6.86
CA MET A 48 5.62 0.27 7.62
C MET A 48 5.37 -1.11 8.20
N ILE A 49 5.58 -2.17 7.43
CA ILE A 49 5.38 -3.54 7.90
C ILE A 49 6.33 -3.87 9.04
N GLU A 50 7.61 -3.50 8.92
CA GLU A 50 8.60 -3.78 9.95
C GLU A 50 8.41 -2.93 11.22
N THR A 51 7.61 -1.87 11.16
CA THR A 51 7.30 -1.05 12.34
C THR A 51 6.01 -1.48 13.04
N THR A 52 5.37 -2.55 12.60
CA THR A 52 4.18 -3.10 13.30
C THR A 52 4.56 -4.33 14.12
N TYR A 53 3.79 -4.55 15.20
CA TYR A 53 3.97 -5.73 16.03
C TYR A 53 3.70 -7.00 15.24
N GLU A 54 4.48 -8.06 15.54
CA GLU A 54 4.21 -9.38 14.98
C GLU A 54 2.87 -9.90 15.51
N ASP A 55 2.21 -10.73 14.71
CA ASP A 55 0.96 -11.41 15.00
C ASP A 55 -0.29 -10.53 15.13
N VAL A 56 -0.15 -9.21 15.29
CA VAL A 56 -1.30 -8.29 15.47
C VAL A 56 -1.22 -7.04 14.59
N GLY A 57 -0.07 -6.74 14.01
CA GLY A 57 0.16 -5.50 13.28
C GLY A 57 -0.66 -5.38 12.00
N ARG A 58 -1.11 -4.17 11.70
CA ARG A 58 -1.86 -3.86 10.48
C ARG A 58 -1.32 -2.59 9.82
N VAL A 59 -1.36 -2.59 8.49
CA VAL A 59 -0.89 -1.46 7.68
C VAL A 59 -1.95 -1.09 6.66
N GLY A 60 -2.21 0.20 6.52
CA GLY A 60 -3.01 0.75 5.43
C GLY A 60 -2.20 1.82 4.69
N VAL A 61 -2.01 1.67 3.39
CA VAL A 61 -1.16 2.58 2.64
C VAL A 61 -1.74 2.86 1.25
N ILE A 62 -1.66 4.13 0.83
CA ILE A 62 -2.07 4.54 -0.51
C ILE A 62 -0.89 4.37 -1.46
N MET A 63 -1.12 3.65 -2.55
CA MET A 63 -0.10 3.34 -3.56
C MET A 63 -0.62 3.59 -4.97
N PRO A 64 0.27 3.99 -5.91
CA PRO A 64 -0.12 4.06 -7.32
C PRO A 64 -0.36 2.65 -7.86
N HIS A 65 -1.18 2.53 -8.91
CA HIS A 65 -1.48 1.24 -9.51
C HIS A 65 -0.24 0.49 -9.98
N GLY A 66 0.82 1.20 -10.37
CA GLY A 66 2.08 0.57 -10.76
C GLY A 66 2.66 -0.37 -9.70
N ALA A 67 2.43 -0.08 -8.43
CA ALA A 67 2.87 -0.96 -7.34
C ALA A 67 2.21 -2.34 -7.39
N LEU A 68 1.07 -2.49 -8.08
CA LEU A 68 0.34 -3.75 -8.17
C LEU A 68 0.86 -4.67 -9.27
N PHE A 69 1.55 -4.14 -10.28
CA PHE A 69 1.91 -4.95 -11.45
C PHE A 69 3.34 -4.81 -11.94
N ARG A 70 4.10 -3.80 -11.51
CA ARG A 70 5.50 -3.68 -11.96
C ARG A 70 6.31 -4.90 -11.54
N GLY A 71 7.19 -5.36 -12.44
CA GLY A 71 8.02 -6.54 -12.23
C GLY A 71 9.35 -6.26 -11.55
N SER A 72 10.35 -7.05 -11.86
CA SER A 72 11.73 -6.97 -11.31
C SER A 72 11.73 -7.00 -9.77
N SER A 73 12.47 -6.12 -9.13
CA SER A 73 12.60 -6.11 -7.66
C SER A 73 11.26 -5.87 -6.95
N GLU A 74 10.41 -5.01 -7.52
CA GLU A 74 9.08 -4.78 -6.94
C GLU A 74 8.21 -6.04 -7.02
N GLY A 75 8.28 -6.76 -8.12
CA GLY A 75 7.57 -8.03 -8.28
C GLY A 75 7.99 -9.08 -7.27
N LYS A 76 9.29 -9.16 -6.99
CA LYS A 76 9.83 -10.10 -5.99
C LYS A 76 9.35 -9.75 -4.57
N ILE A 77 9.38 -8.47 -4.22
CA ILE A 77 8.91 -8.01 -2.91
C ILE A 77 7.43 -8.32 -2.75
N ARG A 78 6.64 -7.98 -3.76
CA ARG A 78 5.19 -8.23 -3.75
C ARG A 78 4.87 -9.71 -3.61
N GLN A 79 5.58 -10.56 -4.37
CA GLN A 79 5.42 -12.01 -4.28
C GLN A 79 5.67 -12.51 -2.87
N GLN A 80 6.76 -12.06 -2.25
CA GLN A 80 7.09 -12.50 -0.89
C GLN A 80 6.08 -12.04 0.13
N LEU A 81 5.57 -10.80 0.01
CA LEU A 81 4.52 -10.31 0.90
C LEU A 81 3.24 -11.15 0.81
N ILE A 82 2.90 -11.62 -0.39
CA ILE A 82 1.75 -12.51 -0.59
C ILE A 82 2.03 -13.90 -0.01
N GLU A 83 3.21 -14.45 -0.26
CA GLU A 83 3.61 -15.78 0.25
C GLU A 83 3.68 -15.81 1.78
N GLU A 84 4.07 -14.71 2.41
CA GLU A 84 4.04 -14.56 3.87
C GLU A 84 2.63 -14.33 4.41
N ASN A 85 1.63 -14.29 3.54
CA ASN A 85 0.22 -14.09 3.90
C ASN A 85 -0.04 -12.75 4.63
N LEU A 86 0.62 -11.69 4.19
CA LEU A 86 0.47 -10.37 4.80
C LEU A 86 -0.56 -9.50 4.09
N LEU A 87 -0.74 -9.66 2.78
CA LEU A 87 -1.69 -8.84 2.02
C LEU A 87 -3.12 -9.30 2.31
N GLU A 88 -3.94 -8.40 2.85
CA GLU A 88 -5.33 -8.68 3.21
C GLU A 88 -6.32 -8.17 2.17
N ALA A 89 -6.11 -6.95 1.66
CA ALA A 89 -7.05 -6.34 0.72
C ALA A 89 -6.36 -5.34 -0.20
N VAL A 90 -6.94 -5.19 -1.38
CA VAL A 90 -6.59 -4.15 -2.36
C VAL A 90 -7.87 -3.39 -2.69
N ILE A 91 -7.89 -2.09 -2.45
CA ILE A 91 -9.05 -1.23 -2.68
C ILE A 91 -8.70 -0.25 -3.80
N GLY A 92 -9.32 -0.44 -4.97
CA GLY A 92 -9.14 0.45 -6.11
C GLY A 92 -9.97 1.73 -5.91
N LEU A 93 -9.30 2.89 -5.92
CA LEU A 93 -9.92 4.19 -5.71
C LEU A 93 -10.26 4.87 -7.04
N PRO A 94 -11.18 5.84 -7.03
CA PRO A 94 -11.43 6.67 -8.20
C PRO A 94 -10.17 7.42 -8.64
N SER A 95 -10.08 7.72 -9.93
CA SER A 95 -9.02 8.59 -10.44
C SER A 95 -9.20 10.03 -9.96
N ASN A 96 -8.13 10.82 -10.08
CA ASN A 96 -8.18 12.26 -9.85
C ASN A 96 -8.68 12.66 -8.46
N LEU A 97 -8.36 11.86 -7.43
CA LEU A 97 -8.68 12.18 -6.04
C LEU A 97 -7.62 13.05 -5.37
N PHE A 98 -6.37 12.95 -5.81
CA PHE A 98 -5.25 13.57 -5.12
C PHE A 98 -4.80 14.83 -5.84
N PHE A 99 -4.41 15.84 -5.04
CA PHE A 99 -3.92 17.10 -5.57
C PHE A 99 -2.67 16.88 -6.44
N GLY A 100 -2.66 17.52 -7.60
CA GLY A 100 -1.49 17.53 -8.48
C GLY A 100 -1.30 16.29 -9.35
N THR A 101 -2.19 15.29 -9.27
CA THR A 101 -2.11 14.11 -10.12
C THR A 101 -3.49 13.56 -10.46
N GLY A 102 -3.67 13.16 -11.72
CA GLY A 102 -4.87 12.42 -12.15
C GLY A 102 -4.72 10.91 -12.07
N ILE A 103 -3.58 10.42 -11.59
CA ILE A 103 -3.27 8.99 -11.56
C ILE A 103 -4.18 8.29 -10.54
N PRO A 104 -4.87 7.20 -10.94
CA PRO A 104 -5.64 6.41 -9.98
C PRO A 104 -4.72 5.70 -8.99
N ALA A 105 -5.17 5.60 -7.76
CA ALA A 105 -4.43 4.95 -6.68
C ALA A 105 -5.25 3.83 -6.08
N SER A 106 -4.60 3.02 -5.26
CA SER A 106 -5.24 1.96 -4.49
C SER A 106 -4.80 2.04 -3.04
N ILE A 107 -5.64 1.54 -2.15
CA ILE A 107 -5.24 1.29 -0.77
C ILE A 107 -4.82 -0.17 -0.67
N LEU A 108 -3.61 -0.42 -0.18
CA LEU A 108 -3.16 -1.75 0.17
C LEU A 108 -3.30 -1.95 1.67
N MET A 109 -3.96 -3.02 2.07
CA MET A 109 -4.14 -3.39 3.47
C MET A 109 -3.30 -4.62 3.77
N PHE A 110 -2.40 -4.51 4.74
CA PHE A 110 -1.61 -5.64 5.23
C PHE A 110 -2.06 -5.97 6.65
N ASN A 111 -2.10 -7.26 6.96
CA ASN A 111 -2.57 -7.73 8.27
C ASN A 111 -1.72 -8.95 8.69
N LYS A 112 -1.01 -8.80 9.79
CA LYS A 112 -0.20 -9.89 10.36
C LYS A 112 -1.03 -10.91 11.15
N ALA A 113 -2.32 -10.62 11.35
CA ALA A 113 -3.23 -11.47 12.12
C ALA A 113 -4.18 -12.31 11.25
N LYS A 114 -3.84 -12.53 9.97
CA LYS A 114 -4.72 -13.32 9.07
C LYS A 114 -4.87 -14.79 9.48
N GLY A 115 -3.92 -15.33 10.19
CA GLY A 115 -3.96 -16.75 10.58
C GLY A 115 -3.96 -17.67 9.36
N ASN A 116 -4.92 -18.58 9.29
CA ASN A 116 -5.04 -19.54 8.19
C ASN A 116 -5.81 -19.00 6.97
N ASN A 117 -6.34 -17.79 7.06
CA ASN A 117 -7.03 -17.18 5.92
C ASN A 117 -6.00 -16.65 4.93
N THR A 118 -5.93 -17.24 3.75
CA THR A 118 -4.99 -16.87 2.69
C THR A 118 -5.65 -16.04 1.58
N ASP A 119 -6.92 -15.69 1.72
CA ASP A 119 -7.64 -14.92 0.73
C ASP A 119 -7.18 -13.46 0.73
N VAL A 120 -7.26 -12.83 -0.44
CA VAL A 120 -7.06 -11.39 -0.61
C VAL A 120 -8.36 -10.80 -1.15
N LEU A 121 -8.90 -9.83 -0.42
CA LEU A 121 -10.13 -9.14 -0.84
C LEU A 121 -9.79 -8.03 -1.84
N PHE A 122 -10.46 -8.01 -2.98
CA PHE A 122 -10.37 -6.92 -3.95
C PHE A 122 -11.67 -6.14 -3.96
N ILE A 123 -11.57 -4.83 -3.70
CA ILE A 123 -12.71 -3.92 -3.75
C ILE A 123 -12.49 -2.92 -4.87
N ASP A 124 -13.40 -2.86 -5.84
CA ASP A 124 -13.38 -1.86 -6.90
C ASP A 124 -14.30 -0.69 -6.49
N ALA A 125 -13.70 0.36 -5.96
CA ALA A 125 -14.38 1.59 -5.60
C ALA A 125 -14.14 2.72 -6.62
N SER A 126 -13.67 2.39 -7.82
CA SER A 126 -13.27 3.37 -8.83
C SER A 126 -14.39 4.27 -9.33
N LYS A 127 -15.65 3.88 -9.14
CA LYS A 127 -16.83 4.64 -9.56
C LYS A 127 -17.56 5.36 -8.43
N GLY A 128 -17.07 5.22 -7.20
CA GLY A 128 -17.69 5.81 -6.01
C GLY A 128 -17.14 7.21 -5.72
N TYR A 129 -17.58 8.22 -6.47
CA TYR A 129 -17.12 9.58 -6.28
C TYR A 129 -18.12 10.60 -6.82
N GLU A 130 -17.93 11.85 -6.40
CA GLU A 130 -18.60 13.02 -6.97
C GLU A 130 -17.59 13.78 -7.82
N ALA A 131 -17.92 14.06 -9.08
CA ALA A 131 -17.04 14.78 -9.99
C ALA A 131 -16.91 16.24 -9.56
N GLY A 132 -15.67 16.72 -9.51
CA GLY A 132 -15.32 18.11 -9.22
C GLY A 132 -14.63 18.78 -10.39
N LYS A 133 -14.48 20.09 -10.32
CA LYS A 133 -13.89 20.91 -11.39
C LYS A 133 -12.43 20.56 -11.65
N ASN A 134 -11.62 20.44 -10.58
CA ASN A 134 -10.20 20.19 -10.68
C ASN A 134 -9.82 18.83 -10.09
N GLN A 135 -10.71 18.22 -9.32
CA GLN A 135 -10.43 17.04 -8.54
C GLN A 135 -11.75 16.34 -8.20
N ASN A 136 -11.76 15.02 -8.27
CA ASN A 136 -12.89 14.22 -7.82
C ASN A 136 -12.88 14.10 -6.30
N LYS A 137 -14.02 13.85 -5.72
CA LYS A 137 -14.17 13.76 -4.26
C LYS A 137 -14.97 12.51 -3.90
N MET A 138 -14.49 11.78 -2.90
CA MET A 138 -15.27 10.69 -2.31
C MET A 138 -16.22 11.26 -1.25
N ARG A 139 -17.49 10.96 -1.39
CA ARG A 139 -18.51 11.32 -0.41
C ARG A 139 -18.46 10.38 0.78
N VAL A 140 -19.05 10.78 1.90
CA VAL A 140 -19.18 9.92 3.09
C VAL A 140 -19.81 8.58 2.72
N SER A 141 -20.85 8.57 1.88
CA SER A 141 -21.51 7.35 1.43
C SER A 141 -20.58 6.43 0.62
N ASP A 142 -19.67 6.99 -0.17
CA ASP A 142 -18.69 6.21 -0.94
C ASP A 142 -17.69 5.53 0.00
N ILE A 143 -17.24 6.23 1.02
CA ILE A 143 -16.33 5.71 2.03
C ILE A 143 -17.01 4.63 2.88
N GLU A 144 -18.24 4.87 3.30
CA GLU A 144 -19.02 3.91 4.07
C GLU A 144 -19.22 2.60 3.32
N LYS A 145 -19.47 2.68 2.01
CA LYS A 145 -19.61 1.50 1.16
C LYS A 145 -18.34 0.65 1.13
N ILE A 146 -17.18 1.30 1.07
CA ILE A 146 -15.89 0.59 1.14
C ILE A 146 -15.75 -0.09 2.49
N VAL A 147 -15.99 0.64 3.57
CA VAL A 147 -15.84 0.13 4.94
C VAL A 147 -16.78 -1.05 5.18
N ASP A 148 -18.03 -0.96 4.75
CA ASP A 148 -19.02 -2.03 4.91
C ASP A 148 -18.64 -3.27 4.09
N THR A 149 -18.08 -3.07 2.91
CA THR A 149 -17.62 -4.18 2.06
C THR A 149 -16.40 -4.88 2.67
N TYR A 150 -15.49 -4.09 3.27
CA TYR A 150 -14.28 -4.60 3.90
C TYR A 150 -14.57 -5.46 5.14
N LYS A 151 -15.57 -5.08 5.87
CA LYS A 151 -16.03 -5.89 7.01
C LYS A 151 -16.62 -7.21 6.53
#